data_e491f5af02a90bfe8ec835b4c86201c1
#
_entry.id   e491f5af02a90bfe8ec835b4c86201c1
#
_cell.length_a   1.000
_cell.length_b   1.000
_cell.length_c   1.000
_cell.angle_alpha   90.00
_cell.angle_beta   90.00
_cell.angle_gamma   90.00
#
_symmetry.space_group_name_H-M   'P 1'
#
loop_
_entity.id
_entity.type
_entity.pdbx_description
1 polymer ?
#
loop_
_entity_poly.entity_id
_entity_poly.type
_entity_poly.pdbx_seq_one_letter_code
_entity_poly.pdbx_strand_id
1 'polypeptide(L)'
;MGIFSKFFTGLKKTRDSVVKGWRKLLGSFTKIDEDLFDSLEETMIMGDMGAETAVQICDRLRDLVKERGITDPNDIMGLIQEITTDMMGEDEGLDLSTKPSVVLVIGVNGAGKTTTIGKLCHQLKDEGKRVLVAAADTFRAAAIDQLAVWTDRAGAELVRHEEGSDPAAVVFDAITAAKARGCDVVICDTAGRLHNKKNLMQELAKINRIIDREAEGCAKECLLVLDATTGQNAVSQARLFQEVAPITGIVLTKLDGTAKGGIVISIKNELGIPVKLIGVGEKIDDLQPFSAKEFVDALFEREPAAEEAVSDTDSEEIADAVADMIADNAEETAETAAEIFEETADTCTETAEEIAETAEAAASETEAAVEEVTESAEETAEAVTGSAEEIAEEAAEAVEPADEPEAESAPAEEEAPKKRGFFGLFRRKK
;
A
#
# COMPACT_ATOMS: atom_id res chain seq x y z
N MET A 1 15.42 24.07 13.23
CA MET A 1 15.83 22.75 13.77
C MET A 1 16.69 22.08 12.71
N GLY A 2 17.83 21.47 13.07
CA GLY A 2 18.67 20.74 12.12
C GLY A 2 17.98 19.45 11.66
N ILE A 3 18.44 18.85 10.55
CA ILE A 3 17.90 17.60 9.99
C ILE A 3 17.91 16.49 11.04
N PHE A 4 19.00 16.31 11.76
CA PHE A 4 19.15 15.33 12.85
C PHE A 4 18.05 15.45 13.93
N SER A 5 17.70 16.69 14.33
CA SER A 5 16.63 16.91 15.32
C SER A 5 15.25 16.44 14.83
N LYS A 6 14.97 16.57 13.53
CA LYS A 6 13.71 16.07 12.93
C LYS A 6 13.70 14.54 12.86
N PHE A 7 14.81 13.90 12.48
CA PHE A 7 14.98 12.45 12.54
C PHE A 7 14.78 11.93 13.96
N PHE A 8 15.46 12.52 14.92
CA PHE A 8 15.40 12.10 16.33
C PHE A 8 13.98 12.16 16.88
N THR A 9 13.25 13.23 16.57
CA THR A 9 11.85 13.39 17.00
C THR A 9 10.93 12.43 16.24
N GLY A 10 11.08 12.30 14.92
CA GLY A 10 10.26 11.44 14.09
C GLY A 10 10.41 9.95 14.42
N LEU A 11 11.62 9.52 14.83
CA LEU A 11 11.90 8.12 15.19
C LEU A 11 11.65 7.79 16.66
N LYS A 12 11.11 8.72 17.48
CA LYS A 12 10.91 8.48 18.91
C LYS A 12 10.11 7.21 19.20
N LYS A 13 8.96 7.02 18.55
CA LYS A 13 8.10 5.84 18.75
C LYS A 13 8.83 4.54 18.37
N THR A 14 9.55 4.53 17.25
CA THR A 14 10.35 3.38 16.81
C THR A 14 11.46 3.06 17.79
N ARG A 15 12.23 4.07 18.20
CA ARG A 15 13.30 3.91 19.18
C ARG A 15 12.78 3.35 20.50
N ASP A 16 11.66 3.89 20.98
CA ASP A 16 11.06 3.45 22.25
C ASP A 16 10.54 2.01 22.17
N SER A 17 10.02 1.59 21.06
CA SER A 17 9.54 0.22 20.87
C SER A 17 10.68 -0.77 20.62
N VAL A 18 11.52 -0.51 19.65
CA VAL A 18 12.52 -1.46 19.14
C VAL A 18 13.78 -1.45 20.04
N VAL A 19 14.45 -0.31 20.13
CA VAL A 19 15.77 -0.24 20.76
C VAL A 19 15.70 -0.37 22.27
N LYS A 20 14.65 0.16 22.93
CA LYS A 20 14.44 -0.09 24.37
C LYS A 20 14.11 -1.56 24.63
N GLY A 21 13.38 -2.21 23.72
CA GLY A 21 13.11 -3.66 23.76
C GLY A 21 14.41 -4.46 23.75
N TRP A 22 15.30 -4.18 22.80
CA TRP A 22 16.61 -4.84 22.68
C TRP A 22 17.49 -4.61 23.90
N ARG A 23 17.60 -3.36 24.41
CA ARG A 23 18.36 -3.07 25.62
C ARG A 23 17.84 -3.85 26.83
N LYS A 24 16.52 -3.94 26.98
CA LYS A 24 15.92 -4.71 28.07
C LYS A 24 16.21 -6.20 27.92
N LEU A 25 16.12 -6.73 26.70
CA LEU A 25 16.44 -8.12 26.39
C LEU A 25 17.90 -8.42 26.73
N LEU A 26 18.85 -7.66 26.20
CA LEU A 26 20.30 -7.82 26.44
C LEU A 26 20.64 -7.76 27.94
N GLY A 27 20.01 -6.85 28.67
CA GLY A 27 20.20 -6.73 30.11
C GLY A 27 19.66 -7.90 30.96
N SER A 28 18.82 -8.78 30.35
CA SER A 28 18.31 -9.99 31.03
C SER A 28 19.24 -11.21 30.86
N PHE A 29 20.19 -11.16 29.94
CA PHE A 29 21.15 -12.23 29.71
C PHE A 29 22.48 -11.95 30.41
N THR A 30 23.10 -12.99 30.96
CA THR A 30 24.43 -12.92 31.63
C THR A 30 25.55 -13.45 30.74
N LYS A 31 25.23 -14.07 29.63
CA LYS A 31 26.15 -14.67 28.67
C LYS A 31 25.58 -14.57 27.27
N ILE A 32 26.47 -14.67 26.29
CA ILE A 32 26.10 -14.74 24.88
C ILE A 32 26.02 -16.21 24.49
N ASP A 33 24.80 -16.68 24.21
CA ASP A 33 24.51 -18.04 23.76
C ASP A 33 23.41 -18.03 22.69
N GLU A 34 23.04 -19.20 22.14
CA GLU A 34 22.02 -19.27 21.11
C GLU A 34 20.65 -18.77 21.56
N ASP A 35 20.30 -18.97 22.83
CA ASP A 35 19.01 -18.46 23.38
C ASP A 35 18.92 -16.92 23.30
N LEU A 36 20.06 -16.22 23.42
CA LEU A 36 20.13 -14.77 23.24
C LEU A 36 19.90 -14.39 21.77
N PHE A 37 20.53 -15.08 20.83
CA PHE A 37 20.35 -14.78 19.38
C PHE A 37 18.95 -15.08 18.92
N ASP A 38 18.34 -16.18 19.34
CA ASP A 38 16.97 -16.53 19.01
C ASP A 38 15.98 -15.47 19.57
N SER A 39 16.20 -15.02 20.80
CA SER A 39 15.38 -13.96 21.41
C SER A 39 15.56 -12.60 20.74
N LEU A 40 16.77 -12.28 20.26
CA LEU A 40 17.03 -11.06 19.47
C LEU A 40 16.32 -11.12 18.11
N GLU A 41 16.42 -12.25 17.41
CA GLU A 41 15.76 -12.48 16.13
C GLU A 41 14.24 -12.31 16.26
N GLU A 42 13.62 -12.95 17.25
CA GLU A 42 12.19 -12.81 17.54
C GLU A 42 11.82 -11.34 17.81
N THR A 43 12.60 -10.64 18.62
CA THR A 43 12.35 -9.23 18.94
C THR A 43 12.50 -8.31 17.73
N MET A 44 13.46 -8.60 16.82
CA MET A 44 13.62 -7.88 15.56
C MET A 44 12.43 -8.08 14.62
N ILE A 45 11.95 -9.32 14.51
CA ILE A 45 10.75 -9.65 13.70
C ILE A 45 9.52 -8.95 14.26
N MET A 46 9.34 -8.92 15.58
CA MET A 46 8.26 -8.18 16.21
C MET A 46 8.36 -6.66 16.00
N GLY A 47 9.56 -6.14 15.79
CA GLY A 47 9.84 -4.75 15.39
C GLY A 47 9.65 -4.45 13.91
N ASP A 48 9.00 -5.33 13.15
CA ASP A 48 8.77 -5.20 11.69
C ASP A 48 10.05 -5.16 10.83
N MET A 49 11.17 -5.70 11.32
CA MET A 49 12.42 -5.82 10.53
C MET A 49 12.37 -6.94 9.47
N GLY A 50 11.33 -7.79 9.50
CA GLY A 50 11.23 -8.95 8.63
C GLY A 50 12.16 -10.10 9.01
N ALA A 51 11.74 -11.34 8.77
CA ALA A 51 12.48 -12.52 9.19
C ALA A 51 13.84 -12.63 8.47
N GLU A 52 13.87 -12.35 7.17
CA GLU A 52 15.12 -12.43 6.38
C GLU A 52 16.19 -11.47 6.88
N THR A 53 15.79 -10.23 7.17
CA THR A 53 16.70 -9.19 7.69
C THR A 53 17.15 -9.51 9.13
N ALA A 54 16.25 -10.00 10.00
CA ALA A 54 16.57 -10.38 11.37
C ALA A 54 17.61 -11.52 11.41
N VAL A 55 17.39 -12.58 10.62
CA VAL A 55 18.35 -13.69 10.48
C VAL A 55 19.71 -13.20 10.01
N GLN A 56 19.77 -12.36 8.97
CA GLN A 56 21.04 -11.83 8.46
C GLN A 56 21.79 -10.98 9.49
N ILE A 57 21.08 -10.18 10.27
CA ILE A 57 21.70 -9.40 11.37
C ILE A 57 22.25 -10.35 12.42
N CYS A 58 21.49 -11.36 12.86
CA CYS A 58 21.91 -12.32 13.88
C CYS A 58 23.10 -13.17 13.42
N ASP A 59 23.13 -13.59 12.14
CA ASP A 59 24.27 -14.34 11.60
C ASP A 59 25.55 -13.50 11.58
N ARG A 60 25.48 -12.25 11.06
CA ARG A 60 26.61 -11.33 11.12
C ARG A 60 27.05 -11.01 12.55
N LEU A 61 26.10 -10.92 13.48
CA LEU A 61 26.38 -10.68 14.87
C LEU A 61 27.11 -11.87 15.50
N ARG A 62 26.71 -13.12 15.24
CA ARG A 62 27.42 -14.33 15.67
C ARG A 62 28.88 -14.33 15.21
N ASP A 63 29.10 -13.97 13.93
CA ASP A 63 30.44 -13.91 13.37
C ASP A 63 31.30 -12.84 14.05
N LEU A 64 30.79 -11.61 14.23
CA LEU A 64 31.50 -10.51 14.87
C LEU A 64 31.80 -10.78 16.36
N VAL A 65 30.85 -11.36 17.09
CA VAL A 65 31.02 -11.78 18.48
C VAL A 65 32.18 -12.76 18.61
N LYS A 66 32.21 -13.77 17.72
CA LYS A 66 33.28 -14.77 17.69
C LYS A 66 34.63 -14.19 17.28
N GLU A 67 34.64 -13.34 16.24
CA GLU A 67 35.86 -12.72 15.71
C GLU A 67 36.52 -11.79 16.75
N ARG A 68 35.69 -10.97 17.45
CA ARG A 68 36.19 -9.97 18.41
C ARG A 68 36.29 -10.49 19.84
N GLY A 69 35.85 -11.74 20.09
CA GLY A 69 35.86 -12.37 21.41
C GLY A 69 34.97 -11.63 22.45
N ILE A 70 33.84 -11.11 22.00
CA ILE A 70 32.89 -10.40 22.87
C ILE A 70 32.20 -11.40 23.81
N THR A 71 32.14 -11.09 25.08
CA THR A 71 31.55 -11.95 26.10
C THR A 71 30.44 -11.28 26.91
N ASP A 72 30.39 -9.96 26.93
CA ASP A 72 29.34 -9.19 27.62
C ASP A 72 28.15 -8.92 26.67
N PRO A 73 26.93 -9.35 27.01
CA PRO A 73 25.74 -9.06 26.20
C PRO A 73 25.49 -7.56 25.99
N ASN A 74 25.93 -6.69 26.89
CA ASN A 74 25.73 -5.25 26.76
C ASN A 74 26.54 -4.63 25.59
N ASP A 75 27.62 -5.28 25.17
CA ASP A 75 28.44 -4.82 24.03
C ASP A 75 27.78 -5.13 22.67
N ILE A 76 26.80 -6.02 22.65
CA ILE A 76 26.09 -6.44 21.42
C ILE A 76 25.36 -5.27 20.76
N MET A 77 24.83 -4.31 21.53
CA MET A 77 24.09 -3.18 20.96
C MET A 77 24.97 -2.35 19.99
N GLY A 78 26.24 -2.18 20.30
CA GLY A 78 27.19 -1.49 19.42
C GLY A 78 27.45 -2.27 18.13
N LEU A 79 27.49 -3.60 18.20
CA LEU A 79 27.64 -4.45 17.03
C LEU A 79 26.39 -4.42 16.14
N ILE A 80 25.20 -4.43 16.71
CA ILE A 80 23.94 -4.30 15.96
C ILE A 80 23.91 -2.95 15.22
N GLN A 81 24.33 -1.86 15.89
CA GLN A 81 24.41 -0.54 15.28
C GLN A 81 25.41 -0.53 14.09
N GLU A 82 26.57 -1.14 14.24
CA GLU A 82 27.59 -1.28 13.21
C GLU A 82 27.06 -2.07 12.01
N ILE A 83 26.47 -3.24 12.28
CA ILE A 83 25.86 -4.11 11.22
C ILE A 83 24.76 -3.36 10.47
N THR A 84 23.88 -2.69 11.20
CA THR A 84 22.78 -1.94 10.62
C THR A 84 23.27 -0.80 9.74
N THR A 85 24.33 -0.08 10.17
CA THR A 85 24.94 0.99 9.38
C THR A 85 25.54 0.45 8.09
N ASP A 86 26.26 -0.69 8.16
CA ASP A 86 26.83 -1.35 6.99
C ASP A 86 25.75 -1.82 6.01
N MET A 87 24.67 -2.42 6.51
CA MET A 87 23.54 -2.88 5.68
C MET A 87 22.80 -1.73 4.99
N MET A 88 22.70 -0.58 5.62
CA MET A 88 22.06 0.60 5.02
C MET A 88 22.89 1.17 3.87
N GLY A 89 24.22 1.01 3.89
CA GLY A 89 25.14 1.42 2.84
C GLY A 89 25.26 2.94 2.68
N GLU A 90 25.65 3.37 1.48
CA GLU A 90 25.83 4.79 1.16
C GLU A 90 24.51 5.50 0.85
N ASP A 91 24.47 6.79 1.14
CA ASP A 91 23.32 7.65 0.87
C ASP A 91 23.24 7.96 -0.64
N GLU A 92 22.06 7.74 -1.23
CA GLU A 92 21.80 8.08 -2.62
C GLU A 92 20.73 9.18 -2.69
N GLY A 93 21.14 10.38 -3.13
CA GLY A 93 20.22 11.49 -3.37
C GLY A 93 19.41 11.34 -4.66
N LEU A 94 18.56 12.32 -4.94
CA LEU A 94 17.83 12.40 -6.21
C LEU A 94 18.80 12.80 -7.34
N ASP A 95 18.76 12.10 -8.46
CA ASP A 95 19.48 12.53 -9.66
C ASP A 95 18.66 13.58 -10.43
N LEU A 96 19.01 14.83 -10.23
CA LEU A 96 18.44 15.99 -10.90
C LEU A 96 19.51 16.71 -11.76
N SER A 97 20.40 15.95 -12.37
CA SER A 97 21.57 16.45 -13.11
C SER A 97 21.25 17.08 -14.46
N THR A 98 20.05 16.85 -15.01
CA THR A 98 19.63 17.37 -16.31
C THR A 98 18.53 18.43 -16.22
N LYS A 99 18.26 19.12 -17.34
CA LYS A 99 17.21 20.14 -17.46
C LYS A 99 16.34 19.90 -18.70
N PRO A 100 15.10 19.42 -18.53
CA PRO A 100 14.49 18.97 -17.28
C PRO A 100 15.02 17.61 -16.82
N SER A 101 14.96 17.36 -15.50
CA SER A 101 14.94 16.02 -14.95
C SER A 101 13.51 15.59 -14.73
N VAL A 102 13.20 14.29 -14.85
CA VAL A 102 11.83 13.77 -14.71
C VAL A 102 11.74 12.86 -13.49
N VAL A 103 10.80 13.16 -12.60
CA VAL A 103 10.53 12.40 -11.38
C VAL A 103 9.12 11.80 -11.50
N LEU A 104 9.03 10.49 -11.64
CA LEU A 104 7.77 9.75 -11.61
C LEU A 104 7.49 9.29 -10.18
N VAL A 105 6.33 9.65 -9.62
CA VAL A 105 5.93 9.28 -8.25
C VAL A 105 4.84 8.22 -8.31
N ILE A 106 5.15 7.02 -7.81
CA ILE A 106 4.25 5.86 -7.81
C ILE A 106 3.99 5.38 -6.37
N GLY A 107 2.99 4.52 -6.18
CA GLY A 107 2.65 3.93 -4.87
C GLY A 107 1.14 3.77 -4.69
N VAL A 108 0.71 3.08 -3.64
CA VAL A 108 -0.70 2.83 -3.36
C VAL A 108 -1.46 4.10 -2.93
N ASN A 109 -2.79 4.06 -3.01
CA ASN A 109 -3.61 5.15 -2.45
C ASN A 109 -3.40 5.24 -0.92
N GLY A 110 -3.35 6.46 -0.40
CA GLY A 110 -3.10 6.71 1.03
C GLY A 110 -1.63 6.62 1.47
N ALA A 111 -0.71 6.21 0.60
CA ALA A 111 0.73 6.18 0.93
C ALA A 111 1.38 7.57 1.07
N GLY A 112 0.68 8.64 0.71
CA GLY A 112 1.20 10.01 0.85
C GLY A 112 1.82 10.59 -0.44
N LYS A 113 1.55 10.04 -1.64
CA LYS A 113 2.10 10.53 -2.93
C LYS A 113 1.90 12.03 -3.13
N THR A 114 0.64 12.49 -3.13
CA THR A 114 0.30 13.90 -3.39
C THR A 114 0.93 14.84 -2.38
N THR A 115 0.96 14.45 -1.09
CA THR A 115 1.64 15.20 -0.03
C THR A 115 3.15 15.24 -0.24
N THR A 116 3.76 14.11 -0.62
CA THR A 116 5.20 14.02 -0.96
C THR A 116 5.54 14.94 -2.12
N ILE A 117 4.73 14.94 -3.19
CA ILE A 117 4.92 15.82 -4.35
C ILE A 117 4.89 17.28 -3.91
N GLY A 118 3.88 17.68 -3.11
CA GLY A 118 3.78 19.05 -2.61
C GLY A 118 4.99 19.50 -1.79
N LYS A 119 5.45 18.65 -0.88
CA LYS A 119 6.65 18.90 -0.06
C LYS A 119 7.94 18.95 -0.90
N LEU A 120 8.09 18.03 -1.86
CA LEU A 120 9.22 17.99 -2.77
C LEU A 120 9.25 19.24 -3.68
N CYS A 121 8.09 19.67 -4.20
CA CYS A 121 7.99 20.93 -4.94
C CYS A 121 8.47 22.10 -4.12
N HIS A 122 8.07 22.20 -2.86
CA HIS A 122 8.52 23.28 -1.97
C HIS A 122 10.02 23.28 -1.79
N GLN A 123 10.64 22.16 -1.47
CA GLN A 123 12.09 22.03 -1.32
C GLN A 123 12.85 22.45 -2.58
N LEU A 124 12.42 21.94 -3.74
CA LEU A 124 13.06 22.28 -5.02
C LEU A 124 12.89 23.75 -5.39
N LYS A 125 11.77 24.37 -5.01
CA LYS A 125 11.56 25.81 -5.19
C LYS A 125 12.45 26.63 -4.28
N ASP A 126 12.65 26.22 -3.03
CA ASP A 126 13.58 26.87 -2.08
C ASP A 126 15.04 26.78 -2.56
N GLU A 127 15.39 25.69 -3.29
CA GLU A 127 16.66 25.56 -4.01
C GLU A 127 16.75 26.44 -5.28
N GLY A 128 15.70 27.21 -5.59
CA GLY A 128 15.64 28.08 -6.76
C GLY A 128 15.32 27.37 -8.08
N LYS A 129 14.89 26.09 -8.05
CA LYS A 129 14.53 25.34 -9.26
C LYS A 129 13.14 25.71 -9.77
N ARG A 130 12.95 25.64 -11.08
CA ARG A 130 11.66 25.76 -11.74
C ARG A 130 11.03 24.37 -11.85
N VAL A 131 9.94 24.16 -11.12
CA VAL A 131 9.24 22.87 -11.02
C VAL A 131 7.92 22.94 -11.77
N LEU A 132 7.65 21.90 -12.58
CA LEU A 132 6.37 21.68 -13.22
C LEU A 132 5.84 20.31 -12.78
N VAL A 133 4.56 20.25 -12.42
CA VAL A 133 3.89 19.03 -11.96
C VAL A 133 2.87 18.57 -12.99
N ALA A 134 2.84 17.28 -13.29
CA ALA A 134 1.85 16.61 -14.12
C ALA A 134 0.84 15.89 -13.24
N ALA A 135 -0.45 16.28 -13.30
CA ALA A 135 -1.55 15.63 -12.58
C ALA A 135 -2.03 14.39 -13.35
N ALA A 136 -1.27 13.29 -13.28
CA ALA A 136 -1.61 12.08 -14.02
C ALA A 136 -2.45 11.05 -13.21
N ASP A 137 -2.89 11.33 -11.98
CA ASP A 137 -4.02 10.63 -11.33
C ASP A 137 -5.35 11.20 -11.86
N THR A 138 -5.64 10.93 -13.12
CA THR A 138 -6.79 11.52 -13.83
C THR A 138 -8.14 10.90 -13.46
N PHE A 139 -8.14 9.78 -12.74
CA PHE A 139 -9.36 9.08 -12.34
C PHE A 139 -10.03 9.64 -11.08
N ARG A 140 -9.41 10.63 -10.45
CA ARG A 140 -9.87 11.19 -9.18
C ARG A 140 -9.86 12.71 -9.23
N ALA A 141 -11.03 13.30 -9.51
CA ALA A 141 -11.17 14.77 -9.55
C ALA A 141 -10.61 15.43 -8.27
N ALA A 142 -10.98 14.90 -7.10
CA ALA A 142 -10.48 15.38 -5.81
C ALA A 142 -8.95 15.30 -5.67
N ALA A 143 -8.29 14.30 -6.27
CA ALA A 143 -6.82 14.21 -6.24
C ALA A 143 -6.17 15.30 -7.09
N ILE A 144 -6.74 15.63 -8.25
CA ILE A 144 -6.29 16.74 -9.11
C ILE A 144 -6.41 18.07 -8.37
N ASP A 145 -7.55 18.31 -7.70
CA ASP A 145 -7.78 19.54 -6.95
C ASP A 145 -6.87 19.62 -5.72
N GLN A 146 -6.68 18.53 -5.00
CA GLN A 146 -5.74 18.47 -3.89
C GLN A 146 -4.31 18.78 -4.35
N LEU A 147 -3.88 18.21 -5.49
CA LEU A 147 -2.56 18.48 -6.06
C LEU A 147 -2.42 19.94 -6.48
N ALA A 148 -3.48 20.55 -7.03
CA ALA A 148 -3.49 21.96 -7.38
C ALA A 148 -3.23 22.87 -6.15
N VAL A 149 -3.89 22.58 -5.03
CA VAL A 149 -3.66 23.31 -3.77
C VAL A 149 -2.20 23.18 -3.30
N TRP A 150 -1.60 21.98 -3.41
CA TRP A 150 -0.21 21.78 -3.04
C TRP A 150 0.76 22.50 -3.96
N THR A 151 0.53 22.46 -5.29
CA THR A 151 1.39 23.14 -6.27
C THR A 151 1.31 24.67 -6.14
N ASP A 152 0.12 25.23 -5.91
CA ASP A 152 -0.07 26.65 -5.65
C ASP A 152 0.66 27.10 -4.39
N ARG A 153 0.53 26.32 -3.30
CA ARG A 153 1.25 26.58 -2.03
C ARG A 153 2.76 26.53 -2.19
N ALA A 154 3.27 25.61 -2.98
CA ALA A 154 4.70 25.46 -3.26
C ALA A 154 5.20 26.44 -4.35
N GLY A 155 4.34 27.13 -5.08
CA GLY A 155 4.68 28.01 -6.19
C GLY A 155 5.21 27.24 -7.41
N ALA A 156 4.76 26.00 -7.63
CA ALA A 156 5.07 25.16 -8.78
C ALA A 156 4.02 25.31 -9.90
N GLU A 157 4.43 25.10 -11.15
CA GLU A 157 3.49 25.08 -12.28
C GLU A 157 2.77 23.74 -12.35
N LEU A 158 1.46 23.73 -12.74
CA LEU A 158 0.66 22.50 -12.86
C LEU A 158 0.18 22.32 -14.30
N VAL A 159 0.33 21.11 -14.83
CA VAL A 159 -0.34 20.64 -16.05
C VAL A 159 -1.38 19.59 -15.64
N ARG A 160 -2.64 19.87 -15.99
CA ARG A 160 -3.77 18.98 -15.72
C ARG A 160 -4.70 18.92 -16.92
N HIS A 161 -5.38 17.80 -17.09
CA HIS A 161 -6.48 17.60 -18.04
C HIS A 161 -7.79 17.38 -17.30
N GLU A 162 -8.87 17.21 -18.04
CA GLU A 162 -10.17 16.82 -17.50
C GLU A 162 -10.11 15.42 -16.90
N GLU A 163 -11.00 15.17 -15.93
CA GLU A 163 -11.15 13.84 -15.32
C GLU A 163 -11.40 12.76 -16.39
N GLY A 164 -10.80 11.59 -16.18
CA GLY A 164 -10.88 10.48 -17.14
C GLY A 164 -9.96 10.59 -18.37
N SER A 165 -9.18 11.67 -18.50
CA SER A 165 -8.18 11.80 -19.57
C SER A 165 -7.09 10.74 -19.45
N ASP A 166 -6.38 10.46 -20.56
CA ASP A 166 -5.25 9.53 -20.58
C ASP A 166 -4.07 10.07 -19.73
N PRO A 167 -3.67 9.40 -18.64
CA PRO A 167 -2.54 9.82 -17.81
C PRO A 167 -1.24 10.03 -18.60
N ALA A 168 -0.98 9.19 -19.60
CA ALA A 168 0.21 9.30 -20.44
C ALA A 168 0.21 10.55 -21.34
N ALA A 169 -0.97 11.06 -21.74
CA ALA A 169 -1.09 12.32 -22.45
C ALA A 169 -0.76 13.52 -21.54
N VAL A 170 -1.19 13.51 -20.29
CA VAL A 170 -0.85 14.55 -19.31
C VAL A 170 0.67 14.62 -19.10
N VAL A 171 1.33 13.46 -18.97
CA VAL A 171 2.79 13.38 -18.81
C VAL A 171 3.52 13.88 -20.06
N PHE A 172 3.02 13.52 -21.26
CA PHE A 172 3.56 14.01 -22.53
C PHE A 172 3.52 15.54 -22.61
N ASP A 173 2.37 16.12 -22.33
CA ASP A 173 2.18 17.57 -22.38
C ASP A 173 3.03 18.29 -21.31
N ALA A 174 3.16 17.72 -20.12
CA ALA A 174 3.98 18.25 -19.06
C ALA A 174 5.48 18.30 -19.44
N ILE A 175 6.02 17.19 -19.99
CA ILE A 175 7.43 17.16 -20.44
C ILE A 175 7.66 18.16 -21.57
N THR A 176 6.74 18.24 -22.52
CA THR A 176 6.80 19.18 -23.65
C THR A 176 6.77 20.64 -23.15
N ALA A 177 5.83 20.94 -22.26
CA ALA A 177 5.73 22.27 -21.64
C ALA A 177 6.98 22.63 -20.83
N ALA A 178 7.52 21.68 -20.07
CA ALA A 178 8.74 21.88 -19.26
C ALA A 178 9.96 22.23 -20.13
N LYS A 179 10.14 21.50 -21.23
CA LYS A 179 11.20 21.81 -22.22
C LYS A 179 11.02 23.19 -22.82
N ALA A 180 9.81 23.54 -23.24
CA ALA A 180 9.52 24.85 -23.85
C ALA A 180 9.70 26.01 -22.87
N ARG A 181 9.37 25.81 -21.58
CA ARG A 181 9.45 26.83 -20.52
C ARG A 181 10.80 26.86 -19.82
N GLY A 182 11.68 25.90 -20.12
CA GLY A 182 12.99 25.76 -19.47
C GLY A 182 12.86 25.45 -17.96
N CYS A 183 11.92 24.55 -17.60
CA CYS A 183 11.82 24.04 -16.23
C CYS A 183 13.00 23.14 -15.91
N ASP A 184 13.39 23.08 -14.62
CA ASP A 184 14.50 22.25 -14.16
C ASP A 184 14.03 20.84 -13.86
N VAL A 185 12.81 20.69 -13.31
CA VAL A 185 12.27 19.40 -12.88
C VAL A 185 10.79 19.26 -13.30
N VAL A 186 10.44 18.07 -13.78
CA VAL A 186 9.03 17.64 -14.00
C VAL A 186 8.72 16.55 -13.00
N ILE A 187 7.67 16.72 -12.19
CA ILE A 187 7.18 15.72 -11.24
C ILE A 187 5.84 15.19 -11.75
N CYS A 188 5.73 13.86 -11.92
CA CYS A 188 4.51 13.21 -12.40
C CYS A 188 3.81 12.48 -11.25
N ASP A 189 2.60 12.93 -10.86
CA ASP A 189 1.71 12.19 -9.96
C ASP A 189 1.05 11.04 -10.72
N THR A 190 0.76 9.93 -10.03
CA THR A 190 0.11 8.76 -10.65
C THR A 190 -1.00 8.20 -9.78
N ALA A 191 -1.94 7.50 -10.41
CA ALA A 191 -2.93 6.69 -9.70
C ALA A 191 -2.27 5.61 -8.83
N GLY A 192 -2.95 5.21 -7.75
CA GLY A 192 -2.43 4.22 -6.80
C GLY A 192 -3.40 3.07 -6.53
N ARG A 193 -4.27 2.69 -7.48
CA ARG A 193 -5.33 1.68 -7.32
C ARG A 193 -4.79 0.25 -7.44
N LEU A 194 -4.08 -0.23 -6.42
CA LEU A 194 -3.45 -1.56 -6.43
C LEU A 194 -4.46 -2.72 -6.51
N HIS A 195 -5.71 -2.52 -6.05
CA HIS A 195 -6.78 -3.53 -6.18
C HIS A 195 -7.08 -3.86 -7.66
N ASN A 196 -6.85 -2.93 -8.58
CA ASN A 196 -6.91 -3.18 -10.02
C ASN A 196 -5.50 -3.29 -10.61
N LYS A 197 -4.70 -4.22 -10.07
CA LYS A 197 -3.28 -4.41 -10.38
C LYS A 197 -3.01 -4.35 -11.89
N LYS A 198 -3.76 -5.10 -12.70
CA LYS A 198 -3.51 -5.22 -14.15
C LYS A 198 -3.61 -3.88 -14.88
N ASN A 199 -4.64 -3.10 -14.59
CA ASN A 199 -4.85 -1.80 -15.24
C ASN A 199 -3.77 -0.79 -14.81
N LEU A 200 -3.49 -0.71 -13.49
CA LEU A 200 -2.44 0.16 -12.96
C LEU A 200 -1.08 -0.16 -13.60
N MET A 201 -0.73 -1.44 -13.71
CA MET A 201 0.53 -1.87 -14.30
C MET A 201 0.65 -1.50 -15.79
N GLN A 202 -0.45 -1.63 -16.55
CA GLN A 202 -0.48 -1.20 -17.95
C GLN A 202 -0.35 0.32 -18.10
N GLU A 203 -0.99 1.07 -17.22
CA GLU A 203 -0.91 2.53 -17.18
C GLU A 203 0.50 3.00 -16.88
N LEU A 204 1.13 2.49 -15.81
CA LEU A 204 2.51 2.80 -15.45
C LEU A 204 3.51 2.44 -16.55
N ALA A 205 3.34 1.28 -17.20
CA ALA A 205 4.17 0.88 -18.32
C ALA A 205 3.98 1.81 -19.55
N LYS A 206 2.78 2.38 -19.73
CA LYS A 206 2.51 3.37 -20.77
C LYS A 206 3.17 4.71 -20.46
N ILE A 207 3.05 5.18 -19.22
CA ILE A 207 3.69 6.40 -18.73
C ILE A 207 5.20 6.29 -18.88
N ASN A 208 5.82 5.20 -18.43
CA ASN A 208 7.26 4.98 -18.55
C ASN A 208 7.73 5.04 -19.99
N ARG A 209 7.00 4.42 -20.94
CA ARG A 209 7.33 4.51 -22.37
C ARG A 209 7.28 5.95 -22.93
N ILE A 210 6.34 6.77 -22.44
CA ILE A 210 6.27 8.19 -22.81
C ILE A 210 7.47 8.94 -22.23
N ILE A 211 7.80 8.73 -20.95
CA ILE A 211 8.96 9.34 -20.31
C ILE A 211 10.24 8.95 -21.05
N ASP A 212 10.41 7.68 -21.41
CA ASP A 212 11.61 7.20 -22.12
C ASP A 212 11.78 7.86 -23.49
N ARG A 213 10.69 8.03 -24.20
CA ARG A 213 10.70 8.68 -25.51
C ARG A 213 10.87 10.18 -25.42
N GLU A 214 10.08 10.86 -24.59
CA GLU A 214 10.04 12.32 -24.53
C GLU A 214 11.17 12.91 -23.69
N ALA A 215 11.70 12.18 -22.74
CA ALA A 215 12.81 12.59 -21.88
C ALA A 215 14.10 11.80 -22.19
N GLU A 216 14.36 11.53 -23.47
CA GLU A 216 15.60 10.90 -23.89
C GLU A 216 16.80 11.80 -23.51
N GLY A 217 17.81 11.20 -22.88
CA GLY A 217 18.99 11.92 -22.38
C GLY A 217 18.75 12.76 -21.13
N CYS A 218 17.56 12.75 -20.55
CA CYS A 218 17.28 13.37 -19.25
C CYS A 218 17.51 12.39 -18.10
N ALA A 219 17.88 12.93 -16.92
CA ALA A 219 17.86 12.18 -15.68
C ALA A 219 16.41 11.79 -15.32
N LYS A 220 16.22 10.56 -14.92
CA LYS A 220 14.90 9.96 -14.65
C LYS A 220 14.92 9.30 -13.29
N GLU A 221 14.03 9.73 -12.43
CA GLU A 221 13.76 9.13 -11.13
C GLU A 221 12.38 8.51 -11.12
N CYS A 222 12.28 7.28 -10.64
CA CYS A 222 11.02 6.62 -10.33
C CYS A 222 10.96 6.38 -8.83
N LEU A 223 10.21 7.20 -8.12
CA LEU A 223 10.10 7.18 -6.67
C LEU A 223 8.85 6.39 -6.24
N LEU A 224 9.08 5.31 -5.53
CA LEU A 224 8.01 4.55 -4.89
C LEU A 224 7.72 5.11 -3.50
N VAL A 225 6.53 5.63 -3.30
CA VAL A 225 6.06 6.12 -2.00
C VAL A 225 5.42 4.99 -1.22
N LEU A 226 5.97 4.72 -0.03
CA LEU A 226 5.50 3.69 0.90
C LEU A 226 5.14 4.31 2.24
N ASP A 227 4.12 3.75 2.88
CA ASP A 227 3.67 4.12 4.21
C ASP A 227 4.34 3.22 5.25
N ALA A 228 5.19 3.79 6.11
CA ALA A 228 5.91 3.04 7.15
C ALA A 228 5.00 2.35 8.16
N THR A 229 3.78 2.85 8.37
CA THR A 229 2.83 2.25 9.30
C THR A 229 2.33 0.88 8.86
N THR A 230 2.47 0.57 7.57
CA THR A 230 2.04 -0.73 7.00
C THR A 230 3.02 -1.87 7.28
N GLY A 231 4.23 -1.57 7.82
CA GLY A 231 5.23 -2.58 8.17
C GLY A 231 5.60 -3.46 6.97
N GLN A 232 5.71 -4.78 7.15
CA GLN A 232 6.11 -5.73 6.11
C GLN A 232 5.23 -5.74 4.84
N ASN A 233 4.01 -5.22 4.92
CA ASN A 233 3.18 -5.02 3.73
C ASN A 233 3.81 -4.01 2.76
N ALA A 234 4.61 -3.04 3.24
CA ALA A 234 5.33 -2.10 2.38
C ALA A 234 6.35 -2.81 1.48
N VAL A 235 7.10 -3.80 2.01
CA VAL A 235 8.03 -4.62 1.21
C VAL A 235 7.28 -5.41 0.12
N SER A 236 6.16 -6.03 0.50
CA SER A 236 5.31 -6.76 -0.45
C SER A 236 4.77 -5.85 -1.56
N GLN A 237 4.35 -4.64 -1.24
CA GLN A 237 3.94 -3.63 -2.23
C GLN A 237 5.10 -3.26 -3.15
N ALA A 238 6.28 -3.00 -2.59
CA ALA A 238 7.45 -2.62 -3.37
C ALA A 238 7.86 -3.70 -4.39
N ARG A 239 7.86 -4.98 -4.00
CA ARG A 239 8.12 -6.10 -4.91
C ARG A 239 7.13 -6.11 -6.09
N LEU A 240 5.85 -5.83 -5.84
CA LEU A 240 4.83 -5.75 -6.89
C LEU A 240 5.08 -4.59 -7.88
N PHE A 241 5.52 -3.43 -7.39
CA PHE A 241 5.82 -2.29 -8.25
C PHE A 241 7.14 -2.46 -9.02
N GLN A 242 8.14 -3.16 -8.45
CA GLN A 242 9.39 -3.51 -9.15
C GLN A 242 9.17 -4.33 -10.42
N GLU A 243 8.13 -5.15 -10.47
CA GLU A 243 7.82 -5.95 -11.67
C GLU A 243 7.48 -5.08 -12.90
N VAL A 244 7.13 -3.81 -12.73
CA VAL A 244 6.52 -2.98 -13.79
C VAL A 244 7.13 -1.60 -13.95
N ALA A 245 7.88 -1.12 -12.98
CA ALA A 245 8.52 0.19 -13.01
C ALA A 245 9.99 0.07 -12.59
N PRO A 246 10.90 0.79 -13.27
CA PRO A 246 12.31 0.86 -12.90
C PRO A 246 12.47 1.78 -11.68
N ILE A 247 12.13 1.30 -10.49
CA ILE A 247 12.19 2.08 -9.25
C ILE A 247 13.66 2.45 -8.98
N THR A 248 13.94 3.74 -8.86
CA THR A 248 15.27 4.28 -8.58
C THR A 248 15.45 4.69 -7.12
N GLY A 249 14.35 4.82 -6.38
CA GLY A 249 14.39 5.20 -4.98
C GLY A 249 13.05 5.07 -4.28
N ILE A 250 13.11 4.99 -2.97
CA ILE A 250 11.94 4.90 -2.10
C ILE A 250 11.79 6.21 -1.32
N VAL A 251 10.54 6.63 -1.18
CA VAL A 251 10.11 7.66 -0.24
C VAL A 251 9.29 6.98 0.85
N LEU A 252 9.78 7.01 2.08
CA LEU A 252 9.08 6.40 3.20
C LEU A 252 8.38 7.48 4.03
N THR A 253 7.06 7.39 4.13
CA THR A 253 6.20 8.38 4.79
C THR A 253 5.74 7.90 6.17
N LYS A 254 5.23 8.82 6.98
CA LYS A 254 4.58 8.56 8.30
C LYS A 254 5.48 7.85 9.31
N LEU A 255 6.80 8.07 9.24
CA LEU A 255 7.75 7.50 10.20
C LEU A 255 7.53 8.00 11.63
N ASP A 256 7.03 9.22 11.79
CA ASP A 256 6.69 9.83 13.08
C ASP A 256 5.49 9.16 13.76
N GLY A 257 4.62 8.54 12.99
CA GLY A 257 3.41 7.87 13.46
C GLY A 257 3.59 6.43 13.94
N THR A 258 4.74 5.80 13.66
CA THR A 258 4.88 4.34 13.80
C THR A 258 5.96 3.90 14.77
N ALA A 259 5.71 2.76 15.43
CA ALA A 259 6.72 1.97 16.14
C ALA A 259 7.47 0.98 15.21
N LYS A 260 7.08 0.89 13.93
CA LYS A 260 7.52 -0.08 12.94
C LYS A 260 8.67 0.44 12.05
N GLY A 261 9.47 1.38 12.53
CA GLY A 261 10.55 1.97 11.73
C GLY A 261 11.67 0.99 11.35
N GLY A 262 11.74 -0.20 11.93
CA GLY A 262 12.60 -1.30 11.49
C GLY A 262 12.41 -1.66 10.01
N ILE A 263 11.24 -1.37 9.45
CA ILE A 263 10.93 -1.58 8.03
C ILE A 263 11.91 -0.86 7.08
N VAL A 264 12.51 0.25 7.49
CA VAL A 264 13.53 0.97 6.68
C VAL A 264 14.69 0.05 6.34
N ILE A 265 15.14 -0.74 7.33
CA ILE A 265 16.28 -1.66 7.20
C ILE A 265 15.89 -2.83 6.27
N SER A 266 14.69 -3.40 6.46
CA SER A 266 14.18 -4.45 5.59
C SER A 266 14.04 -4.03 4.14
N ILE A 267 13.49 -2.85 3.89
CA ILE A 267 13.33 -2.30 2.54
C ILE A 267 14.68 -2.23 1.82
N LYS A 268 15.71 -1.66 2.48
CA LYS A 268 17.04 -1.56 1.88
C LYS A 268 17.65 -2.95 1.66
N ASN A 269 17.57 -3.82 2.66
CA ASN A 269 18.18 -5.15 2.61
C ASN A 269 17.51 -6.08 1.60
N GLU A 270 16.17 -6.16 1.61
CA GLU A 270 15.42 -7.13 0.81
C GLU A 270 15.19 -6.71 -0.64
N LEU A 271 15.12 -5.40 -0.90
CA LEU A 271 14.81 -4.87 -2.23
C LEU A 271 16.04 -4.34 -2.95
N GLY A 272 17.12 -4.01 -2.25
CA GLY A 272 18.31 -3.38 -2.81
C GLY A 272 18.07 -1.96 -3.35
N ILE A 273 16.88 -1.38 -3.12
CA ILE A 273 16.52 -0.03 -3.59
C ILE A 273 16.89 0.98 -2.51
N PRO A 274 17.56 2.11 -2.85
CA PRO A 274 17.89 3.12 -1.86
C PRO A 274 16.64 3.86 -1.37
N VAL A 275 16.58 4.14 -0.06
CA VAL A 275 15.66 5.12 0.49
C VAL A 275 16.27 6.49 0.23
N LYS A 276 15.57 7.37 -0.50
CA LYS A 276 16.07 8.71 -0.87
C LYS A 276 15.48 9.82 -0.01
N LEU A 277 14.21 9.66 0.37
CA LEU A 277 13.47 10.65 1.14
C LEU A 277 12.66 9.98 2.25
N ILE A 278 12.49 10.70 3.36
CA ILE A 278 11.59 10.28 4.45
C ILE A 278 10.66 11.42 4.88
N GLY A 279 9.41 11.06 5.17
CA GLY A 279 8.41 11.92 5.79
C GLY A 279 8.38 11.67 7.30
N VAL A 280 8.64 12.74 8.06
CA VAL A 280 8.76 12.70 9.53
C VAL A 280 7.75 13.64 10.21
N GLY A 281 6.64 13.91 9.56
CA GLY A 281 5.55 14.75 10.08
C GLY A 281 4.69 15.36 8.99
N GLU A 282 3.69 16.16 9.38
CA GLU A 282 2.66 16.71 8.48
C GLU A 282 3.03 18.07 7.86
N LYS A 283 4.01 18.80 8.41
CA LYS A 283 4.39 20.13 7.92
C LYS A 283 5.06 20.04 6.56
N ILE A 284 5.02 21.14 5.81
CA ILE A 284 5.61 21.24 4.47
C ILE A 284 7.12 20.92 4.46
N ASP A 285 7.81 21.22 5.53
CA ASP A 285 9.26 21.00 5.71
C ASP A 285 9.60 19.61 6.29
N ASP A 286 8.61 18.75 6.52
CA ASP A 286 8.81 17.44 7.16
C ASP A 286 9.06 16.30 6.17
N LEU A 287 9.44 16.61 4.93
CA LEU A 287 10.09 15.69 4.01
C LEU A 287 11.60 15.96 4.10
N GLN A 288 12.40 14.93 4.35
CA GLN A 288 13.85 15.10 4.52
C GLN A 288 14.60 14.16 3.58
N PRO A 289 15.76 14.56 3.04
CA PRO A 289 16.70 13.63 2.44
C PRO A 289 17.02 12.52 3.45
N PHE A 290 17.08 11.28 2.99
CA PHE A 290 17.48 10.18 3.85
C PHE A 290 19.02 10.17 4.02
N SER A 291 19.45 9.96 5.25
CA SER A 291 20.84 9.65 5.58
C SER A 291 20.87 8.39 6.44
N ALA A 292 21.53 7.36 5.94
CA ALA A 292 21.67 6.07 6.63
C ALA A 292 22.32 6.26 7.99
N LYS A 293 23.39 7.06 8.05
CA LYS A 293 24.11 7.36 9.28
C LYS A 293 23.22 8.09 10.29
N GLU A 294 22.58 9.20 9.87
CA GLU A 294 21.71 9.97 10.77
C GLU A 294 20.51 9.16 11.25
N PHE A 295 19.96 8.29 10.38
CA PHE A 295 18.87 7.39 10.73
C PHE A 295 19.30 6.39 11.81
N VAL A 296 20.44 5.71 11.62
CA VAL A 296 20.95 4.73 12.58
C VAL A 296 21.35 5.42 13.89
N ASP A 297 22.04 6.55 13.82
CA ASP A 297 22.41 7.32 15.01
C ASP A 297 21.17 7.74 15.80
N ALA A 298 20.13 8.29 15.12
CA ALA A 298 18.88 8.67 15.78
C ALA A 298 18.10 7.49 16.33
N LEU A 299 18.20 6.31 15.73
CA LEU A 299 17.53 5.10 16.20
C LEU A 299 18.19 4.55 17.48
N PHE A 300 19.53 4.53 17.53
CA PHE A 300 20.29 3.92 18.64
C PHE A 300 20.67 4.90 19.74
N GLU A 301 20.55 6.22 19.51
CA GLU A 301 20.92 7.23 20.49
C GLU A 301 20.10 7.06 21.79
N ARG A 302 20.80 7.23 22.93
CA ARG A 302 20.11 7.33 24.21
C ARG A 302 19.46 8.71 24.29
N GLU A 303 18.19 8.77 24.73
CA GLU A 303 17.69 10.06 25.24
C GLU A 303 18.71 10.60 26.23
N PRO A 304 19.17 11.87 26.06
CA PRO A 304 19.95 12.48 27.13
C PRO A 304 19.12 12.28 28.40
N ALA A 305 19.71 11.61 29.38
CA ALA A 305 19.09 11.51 30.68
C ALA A 305 18.66 12.93 31.03
N ALA A 306 17.35 13.17 31.18
CA ALA A 306 16.92 14.39 31.80
C ALA A 306 17.73 14.44 33.10
N GLU A 307 18.70 15.38 33.17
CA GLU A 307 19.36 15.65 34.43
C GLU A 307 18.22 15.92 35.40
N GLU A 308 17.92 14.95 36.24
CA GLU A 308 17.14 15.14 37.43
C GLU A 308 17.94 16.17 38.28
N ALA A 309 17.71 17.42 37.96
CA ALA A 309 17.87 18.48 38.92
C ALA A 309 16.78 18.24 39.98
N VAL A 310 17.03 17.30 40.83
CA VAL A 310 16.31 17.19 42.12
C VAL A 310 16.72 18.42 42.92
N SER A 311 16.01 19.51 42.71
CA SER A 311 15.85 20.51 43.74
C SER A 311 14.63 20.10 44.53
N ASP A 312 14.89 19.69 45.78
CA ASP A 312 13.88 19.56 46.84
C ASP A 312 13.12 20.90 46.97
N THR A 313 12.05 21.07 46.21
CA THR A 313 11.00 22.04 46.52
C THR A 313 9.73 21.65 45.72
N ASP A 314 8.70 21.36 46.47
CA ASP A 314 7.29 21.33 46.11
C ASP A 314 6.75 20.18 45.29
N SER A 315 6.72 19.00 45.89
CA SER A 315 5.99 17.82 45.35
C SER A 315 4.45 17.98 45.34
N GLU A 316 3.89 18.97 46.01
CA GLU A 316 2.44 19.22 46.03
C GLU A 316 2.00 20.12 44.85
N GLU A 317 2.74 21.15 44.46
CA GLU A 317 2.41 21.99 43.32
C GLU A 317 2.57 21.25 41.97
N ILE A 318 3.50 20.30 41.85
CA ILE A 318 3.71 19.48 40.65
C ILE A 318 2.56 18.46 40.48
N ALA A 319 2.06 17.91 41.60
CA ALA A 319 0.95 16.96 41.58
C ALA A 319 -0.37 17.61 41.09
N ASP A 320 -0.64 18.86 41.52
CA ASP A 320 -1.82 19.61 41.09
C ASP A 320 -1.70 20.04 39.61
N ALA A 321 -0.54 20.51 39.19
CA ALA A 321 -0.32 20.89 37.77
C ALA A 321 -0.37 19.69 36.80
N VAL A 322 0.07 18.50 37.23
CA VAL A 322 -0.04 17.26 36.45
C VAL A 322 -1.49 16.75 36.43
N ALA A 323 -2.24 16.92 37.55
CA ALA A 323 -3.65 16.56 37.57
C ALA A 323 -4.50 17.44 36.65
N ASP A 324 -4.24 18.74 36.61
CA ASP A 324 -4.91 19.69 35.69
C ASP A 324 -4.55 19.40 34.22
N MET A 325 -3.27 19.11 33.89
CA MET A 325 -2.86 18.70 32.53
C MET A 325 -3.47 17.36 32.09
N ILE A 326 -3.68 16.43 33.00
CA ILE A 326 -4.34 15.14 32.70
C ILE A 326 -5.83 15.35 32.48
N ALA A 327 -6.47 16.26 33.23
CA ALA A 327 -7.87 16.59 33.07
C ALA A 327 -8.13 17.29 31.74
N ASP A 328 -7.33 18.30 31.38
CA ASP A 328 -7.44 19.03 30.10
C ASP A 328 -7.19 18.12 28.90
N ASN A 329 -6.19 17.22 28.96
CA ASN A 329 -5.92 16.24 27.91
C ASN A 329 -7.03 15.18 27.81
N ALA A 330 -7.69 14.81 28.89
CA ALA A 330 -8.80 13.87 28.87
C ALA A 330 -10.07 14.50 28.27
N GLU A 331 -10.28 15.80 28.47
CA GLU A 331 -11.40 16.53 27.89
C GLU A 331 -11.20 16.74 26.36
N GLU A 332 -10.00 17.13 25.92
CA GLU A 332 -9.63 17.29 24.49
C GLU A 332 -9.67 15.96 23.74
N THR A 333 -9.21 14.84 24.37
CA THR A 333 -9.32 13.51 23.75
C THR A 333 -10.74 12.98 23.71
N ALA A 334 -11.60 13.34 24.66
CA ALA A 334 -13.02 12.96 24.64
C ALA A 334 -13.80 13.74 23.57
N GLU A 335 -13.49 15.02 23.40
CA GLU A 335 -14.09 15.86 22.34
C GLU A 335 -13.68 15.36 20.94
N THR A 336 -12.39 15.09 20.73
CA THR A 336 -11.87 14.56 19.46
C THR A 336 -12.43 13.16 19.15
N ALA A 337 -12.61 12.31 20.16
CA ALA A 337 -13.24 11.00 19.99
C ALA A 337 -14.73 11.11 19.65
N ALA A 338 -15.43 12.09 20.20
CA ALA A 338 -16.84 12.34 19.88
C ALA A 338 -17.01 12.84 18.43
N GLU A 339 -16.16 13.78 17.97
CA GLU A 339 -16.15 14.26 16.59
C GLU A 339 -15.87 13.15 15.58
N ILE A 340 -14.86 12.29 15.86
CA ILE A 340 -14.55 11.13 15.00
C ILE A 340 -15.71 10.14 14.97
N PHE A 341 -16.42 9.96 16.10
CA PHE A 341 -17.56 9.05 16.16
C PHE A 341 -18.77 9.57 15.38
N GLU A 342 -18.99 10.89 15.41
CA GLU A 342 -20.06 11.55 14.64
C GLU A 342 -19.75 11.51 13.14
N GLU A 343 -18.53 11.83 12.71
CA GLU A 343 -18.09 11.77 11.32
C GLU A 343 -18.11 10.34 10.74
N THR A 344 -17.73 9.32 11.55
CA THR A 344 -17.82 7.92 11.14
C THR A 344 -19.26 7.41 11.09
N ALA A 345 -20.16 7.87 11.96
CA ALA A 345 -21.58 7.53 11.92
C ALA A 345 -22.26 8.09 10.68
N ASP A 346 -21.97 9.34 10.32
CA ASP A 346 -22.48 9.97 9.10
C ASP A 346 -21.98 9.29 7.83
N THR A 347 -20.69 8.92 7.78
CA THR A 347 -20.12 8.17 6.65
C THR A 347 -20.72 6.76 6.53
N CYS A 348 -21.02 6.10 7.65
CA CYS A 348 -21.69 4.79 7.64
C CYS A 348 -23.14 4.87 7.18
N THR A 349 -23.85 5.97 7.49
CA THR A 349 -25.23 6.18 7.00
C THR A 349 -25.26 6.50 5.51
N GLU A 350 -24.36 7.35 5.00
CA GLU A 350 -24.25 7.63 3.57
C GLU A 350 -23.90 6.37 2.76
N THR A 351 -22.94 5.55 3.23
CA THR A 351 -22.59 4.29 2.55
C THR A 351 -23.70 3.25 2.62
N ALA A 352 -24.51 3.23 3.69
CA ALA A 352 -25.67 2.33 3.79
C ALA A 352 -26.80 2.74 2.83
N GLU A 353 -27.03 4.03 2.65
CA GLU A 353 -27.98 4.57 1.66
C GLU A 353 -27.53 4.28 0.21
N GLU A 354 -26.24 4.47 -0.10
CA GLU A 354 -25.68 4.16 -1.42
C GLU A 354 -25.74 2.64 -1.76
N ILE A 355 -25.53 1.76 -0.76
CA ILE A 355 -25.70 0.32 -0.92
C ILE A 355 -27.17 -0.06 -1.11
N ALA A 356 -28.09 0.59 -0.42
CA ALA A 356 -29.53 0.37 -0.57
C ALA A 356 -30.02 0.78 -1.97
N GLU A 357 -29.57 1.94 -2.46
CA GLU A 357 -29.91 2.44 -3.80
C GLU A 357 -29.38 1.53 -4.92
N THR A 358 -28.13 1.05 -4.76
CA THR A 358 -27.53 0.09 -5.71
C THR A 358 -28.19 -1.28 -5.66
N ALA A 359 -28.67 -1.73 -4.50
CA ALA A 359 -29.42 -2.99 -4.36
C ALA A 359 -30.83 -2.89 -4.98
N GLU A 360 -31.46 -1.73 -4.86
CA GLU A 360 -32.80 -1.49 -5.47
C GLU A 360 -32.71 -1.39 -7.01
N ALA A 361 -31.66 -0.77 -7.54
CA ALA A 361 -31.37 -0.73 -8.96
C ALA A 361 -31.08 -2.13 -9.52
N ALA A 362 -30.29 -2.95 -8.84
CA ALA A 362 -29.99 -4.33 -9.24
C ALA A 362 -31.25 -5.25 -9.16
N ALA A 363 -32.13 -5.03 -8.19
CA ALA A 363 -33.40 -5.75 -8.10
C ALA A 363 -34.32 -5.40 -9.27
N SER A 364 -34.39 -4.13 -9.66
CA SER A 364 -35.17 -3.69 -10.81
C SER A 364 -34.65 -4.23 -12.15
N GLU A 365 -33.33 -4.32 -12.32
CA GLU A 365 -32.72 -4.94 -13.53
C GLU A 365 -32.99 -6.46 -13.59
N THR A 366 -32.98 -7.15 -12.44
CA THR A 366 -33.29 -8.58 -12.40
C THR A 366 -34.77 -8.85 -12.63
N GLU A 367 -35.67 -7.99 -12.17
CA GLU A 367 -37.11 -8.09 -12.43
C GLU A 367 -37.44 -7.91 -13.93
N ALA A 368 -36.82 -6.92 -14.59
CA ALA A 368 -36.96 -6.70 -16.01
C ALA A 368 -36.40 -7.87 -16.86
N ALA A 369 -35.26 -8.45 -16.45
CA ALA A 369 -34.68 -9.61 -17.12
C ALA A 369 -35.54 -10.88 -16.95
N VAL A 370 -36.20 -11.07 -15.81
CA VAL A 370 -37.10 -12.16 -15.57
C VAL A 370 -38.36 -12.00 -16.41
N GLU A 371 -38.89 -10.81 -16.57
CA GLU A 371 -40.06 -10.51 -17.41
C GLU A 371 -39.76 -10.79 -18.91
N GLU A 372 -38.60 -10.41 -19.40
CA GLU A 372 -38.14 -10.68 -20.78
C GLU A 372 -37.95 -12.20 -21.05
N VAL A 373 -37.42 -12.94 -20.07
CA VAL A 373 -37.28 -14.41 -20.16
C VAL A 373 -38.63 -15.14 -20.11
N THR A 374 -39.57 -14.65 -19.29
CA THR A 374 -40.92 -15.25 -19.23
C THR A 374 -41.72 -15.00 -20.51
N GLU A 375 -41.64 -13.80 -21.09
CA GLU A 375 -42.26 -13.46 -22.36
C GLU A 375 -41.71 -14.32 -23.51
N SER A 376 -40.37 -14.48 -23.58
CA SER A 376 -39.71 -15.36 -24.55
C SER A 376 -40.04 -16.85 -24.35
N ALA A 377 -40.26 -17.30 -23.11
CA ALA A 377 -40.65 -18.66 -22.83
C ALA A 377 -42.12 -18.93 -23.22
N GLU A 378 -43.02 -17.96 -23.05
CA GLU A 378 -44.40 -18.05 -23.52
C GLU A 378 -44.50 -18.09 -25.06
N GLU A 379 -43.73 -17.21 -25.75
CA GLU A 379 -43.66 -17.21 -27.23
C GLU A 379 -43.14 -18.55 -27.79
N THR A 380 -42.11 -19.12 -27.14
CA THR A 380 -41.59 -20.44 -27.53
C THR A 380 -42.56 -21.57 -27.22
N ALA A 381 -43.34 -21.51 -26.14
CA ALA A 381 -44.36 -22.48 -25.81
C ALA A 381 -45.52 -22.43 -26.78
N GLU A 382 -45.97 -21.25 -27.21
CA GLU A 382 -47.01 -21.09 -28.26
C GLU A 382 -46.53 -21.61 -29.63
N ALA A 383 -45.29 -21.34 -30.01
CA ALA A 383 -44.72 -21.87 -31.25
C ALA A 383 -44.61 -23.40 -31.25
N VAL A 384 -44.24 -24.00 -30.13
CA VAL A 384 -44.17 -25.48 -29.96
C VAL A 384 -45.55 -26.12 -29.96
N THR A 385 -46.57 -25.51 -29.33
CA THR A 385 -47.95 -26.01 -29.36
C THR A 385 -48.56 -25.88 -30.73
N GLY A 386 -48.33 -24.77 -31.47
CA GLY A 386 -48.80 -24.63 -32.85
C GLY A 386 -48.18 -25.65 -33.80
N SER A 387 -46.87 -25.92 -33.67
CA SER A 387 -46.19 -26.96 -34.48
C SER A 387 -46.66 -28.37 -34.11
N ALA A 388 -47.02 -28.62 -32.84
CA ALA A 388 -47.55 -29.91 -32.40
C ALA A 388 -48.99 -30.16 -32.92
N GLU A 389 -49.81 -29.11 -33.03
CA GLU A 389 -51.14 -29.19 -33.63
C GLU A 389 -51.08 -29.43 -35.16
N GLU A 390 -50.16 -28.74 -35.89
CA GLU A 390 -49.92 -28.97 -37.32
C GLU A 390 -49.44 -30.41 -37.59
N ILE A 391 -48.51 -30.94 -36.76
CA ILE A 391 -48.06 -32.35 -36.92
C ILE A 391 -49.17 -33.35 -36.57
N ALA A 392 -50.04 -33.05 -35.60
CA ALA A 392 -51.16 -33.89 -35.25
C ALA A 392 -52.25 -33.92 -36.37
N GLU A 393 -52.46 -32.78 -37.04
CA GLU A 393 -53.39 -32.68 -38.16
C GLU A 393 -52.86 -33.40 -39.43
N GLU A 394 -51.56 -33.29 -39.71
CA GLU A 394 -50.88 -33.98 -40.80
C GLU A 394 -50.83 -35.53 -40.54
N ALA A 395 -50.67 -35.94 -39.29
CA ALA A 395 -50.74 -37.35 -38.92
C ALA A 395 -52.17 -37.95 -38.95
N ALA A 396 -53.20 -37.12 -38.74
CA ALA A 396 -54.60 -37.55 -38.85
C ALA A 396 -55.06 -37.70 -40.35
N GLU A 397 -54.48 -36.95 -41.26
CA GLU A 397 -54.81 -37.05 -42.71
C GLU A 397 -54.09 -38.20 -43.41
N ALA A 398 -53.07 -38.80 -42.78
CA ALA A 398 -52.27 -39.92 -43.33
C ALA A 398 -52.79 -41.33 -42.98
N VAL A 399 -53.91 -41.46 -42.28
CA VAL A 399 -54.45 -42.75 -41.90
C VAL A 399 -55.75 -43.07 -42.72
N GLU A 400 -55.59 -43.56 -43.98
CA GLU A 400 -56.64 -44.35 -44.66
C GLU A 400 -56.55 -45.79 -44.19
N PRO A 401 -57.75 -46.51 -44.06
CA PRO A 401 -57.82 -47.87 -43.52
C PRO A 401 -57.50 -48.91 -44.55
N ALA A 402 -56.52 -49.76 -44.34
CA ALA A 402 -56.36 -51.01 -45.10
C ALA A 402 -56.52 -52.25 -44.21
N ASP A 403 -57.52 -53.01 -44.59
CA ASP A 403 -57.86 -54.44 -44.38
C ASP A 403 -56.96 -55.28 -43.48
N GLU A 404 -57.66 -55.99 -42.55
CA GLU A 404 -57.23 -57.25 -41.95
C GLU A 404 -57.02 -58.37 -43.01
N PRO A 405 -56.15 -59.39 -42.85
CA PRO A 405 -56.50 -60.51 -41.99
C PRO A 405 -55.39 -61.31 -41.32
N GLU A 406 -55.87 -62.09 -40.35
CA GLU A 406 -55.47 -63.41 -39.88
C GLU A 406 -54.23 -63.70 -39.07
N ALA A 407 -54.50 -64.43 -38.02
CA ALA A 407 -53.68 -64.99 -36.97
C ALA A 407 -52.64 -66.02 -37.45
N GLU A 408 -51.51 -66.07 -36.70
CA GLU A 408 -50.97 -67.38 -36.24
C GLU A 408 -49.94 -67.22 -35.12
N SER A 409 -50.27 -67.88 -34.02
CA SER A 409 -49.42 -68.57 -33.02
C SER A 409 -48.10 -68.00 -32.50
N ALA A 410 -48.09 -67.99 -31.19
CA ALA A 410 -46.88 -67.95 -30.29
C ALA A 410 -46.03 -69.23 -30.45
N PRO A 411 -44.81 -69.39 -29.85
CA PRO A 411 -44.54 -69.12 -28.42
C PRO A 411 -43.15 -68.73 -28.01
N ALA A 412 -43.07 -68.32 -26.75
CA ALA A 412 -42.08 -68.69 -25.72
C ALA A 412 -40.73 -67.87 -25.60
N GLU A 413 -40.63 -67.29 -24.43
CA GLU A 413 -39.53 -67.32 -23.46
C GLU A 413 -38.14 -66.75 -23.87
N GLU A 414 -37.59 -65.74 -23.19
CA GLU A 414 -36.66 -65.87 -22.05
C GLU A 414 -36.08 -64.52 -21.62
N GLU A 415 -36.15 -64.32 -20.32
CA GLU A 415 -35.18 -63.72 -19.38
C GLU A 415 -34.68 -62.29 -19.50
N ALA A 416 -35.01 -61.60 -18.41
CA ALA A 416 -34.29 -60.42 -17.92
C ALA A 416 -32.91 -60.78 -17.32
N PRO A 417 -32.00 -59.78 -17.20
CA PRO A 417 -31.51 -59.51 -15.86
C PRO A 417 -31.31 -58.01 -15.46
N LYS A 418 -31.86 -57.79 -14.32
CA LYS A 418 -31.27 -57.17 -13.08
C LYS A 418 -30.39 -55.94 -13.17
N LYS A 419 -30.95 -54.95 -12.51
CA LYS A 419 -30.36 -53.80 -11.78
C LYS A 419 -28.96 -54.04 -11.20
N ARG A 420 -28.12 -53.01 -11.24
CA ARG A 420 -27.21 -52.66 -10.15
C ARG A 420 -27.11 -51.15 -10.01
N GLY A 421 -27.56 -50.66 -8.86
CA GLY A 421 -27.33 -49.34 -8.36
C GLY A 421 -25.93 -49.23 -7.76
N PHE A 422 -25.42 -47.99 -7.71
CA PHE A 422 -24.30 -47.67 -6.83
C PHE A 422 -24.61 -46.34 -6.14
N PHE A 423 -24.92 -46.49 -4.85
CA PHE A 423 -24.95 -45.44 -3.84
C PHE A 423 -23.53 -45.31 -3.23
N GLY A 424 -23.08 -44.11 -2.98
CA GLY A 424 -21.87 -43.83 -2.20
C GLY A 424 -21.72 -42.33 -2.08
N LEU A 425 -22.27 -41.68 -1.16
CA LEU A 425 -21.82 -41.36 0.21
C LEU A 425 -20.47 -40.70 0.27
N PHE A 426 -20.44 -39.37 0.46
CA PHE A 426 -19.35 -38.72 1.20
C PHE A 426 -19.88 -37.75 2.25
N ARG A 427 -19.51 -38.08 3.46
CA ARG A 427 -19.91 -37.56 4.76
C ARG A 427 -18.93 -36.44 5.15
N ARG A 428 -19.46 -35.34 5.70
CA ARG A 428 -18.73 -34.30 6.44
C ARG A 428 -17.87 -34.87 7.56
N LYS A 429 -16.71 -34.25 7.81
CA LYS A 429 -16.18 -34.03 9.16
C LYS A 429 -15.30 -32.81 9.24
N LYS A 430 -15.69 -31.96 10.18
CA LYS A 430 -15.02 -30.98 11.05
C LYS A 430 -14.08 -29.97 10.44
#